data_b5200fb680feb81cd9d92845a25d505d
#
_entry.id   b5200fb680feb81cd9d92845a25d505d
#
_cell.length_a   1.000
_cell.length_b   1.000
_cell.length_c   1.000
_cell.angle_alpha   90.00
_cell.angle_beta   90.00
_cell.angle_gamma   90.00
#
_symmetry.space_group_name_H-M   'P 1'
#
loop_
_entity.id
_entity.type
_entity.pdbx_description
1 polymer ?
#
loop_
_entity_poly.entity_id
_entity_poly.type
_entity_poly.pdbx_seq_one_letter_code
_entity_poly.pdbx_strand_id
1 'polypeptide(L)'
;MTENPKRLVWTGEAWADYLYWQTQDKKTLKRINRLIAETQRSPFTGIAKPEPLKENLSGFWSRRIDDTNRLVYAVDVDAICIISCSYHY
;
A
#
# COMPACT_ATOMS: atom_id res chain seq x y z
N MET A 1 -10.56 -2.54 24.74
CA MET A 1 -9.94 -1.42 24.09
C MET A 1 -9.46 -1.75 22.71
N THR A 2 -9.76 -0.92 21.76
CA THR A 2 -9.33 -1.16 20.41
C THR A 2 -8.08 -0.36 20.11
N GLU A 3 -7.21 -0.98 19.33
CA GLU A 3 -6.06 -0.27 18.82
C GLU A 3 -6.49 0.67 17.73
N ASN A 4 -5.90 1.83 17.71
CA ASN A 4 -6.10 2.74 16.61
C ASN A 4 -5.27 2.25 15.42
N PRO A 5 -5.80 2.29 14.21
CA PRO A 5 -4.99 1.99 13.05
C PRO A 5 -3.88 3.02 12.90
N LYS A 6 -2.81 2.62 12.25
CA LYS A 6 -1.72 3.56 11.97
C LYS A 6 -2.21 4.66 11.05
N ARG A 7 -1.61 5.85 11.18
CA ARG A 7 -1.92 6.96 10.28
C ARG A 7 -1.50 6.62 8.87
N LEU A 8 -2.21 7.16 7.89
CA LEU A 8 -1.81 7.06 6.49
C LEU A 8 -1.09 8.32 6.06
N VAL A 9 0.06 8.13 5.43
CA VAL A 9 0.83 9.21 4.83
C VAL A 9 1.02 8.84 3.37
N TRP A 10 0.90 9.79 2.48
CA TRP A 10 0.99 9.56 1.04
C TRP A 10 2.12 10.37 0.46
N THR A 11 2.93 9.74 -0.39
CA THR A 11 3.83 10.52 -1.24
C THR A 11 2.99 11.17 -2.34
N GLY A 12 3.54 12.17 -2.98
CA GLY A 12 2.86 12.80 -4.11
C GLY A 12 2.58 11.81 -5.23
N GLU A 13 3.52 10.90 -5.48
CA GLU A 13 3.35 9.87 -6.50
C GLU A 13 2.22 8.92 -6.13
N ALA A 14 2.20 8.47 -4.89
CA ALA A 14 1.15 7.55 -4.44
C ALA A 14 -0.22 8.19 -4.51
N TRP A 15 -0.32 9.44 -4.15
CA TRP A 15 -1.58 10.16 -4.21
C TRP A 15 -2.05 10.29 -5.65
N ALA A 16 -1.15 10.60 -6.58
CA ALA A 16 -1.48 10.68 -7.99
C ALA A 16 -1.96 9.33 -8.52
N ASP A 17 -1.29 8.23 -8.12
CA ASP A 17 -1.71 6.89 -8.49
C ASP A 17 -3.13 6.61 -8.01
N TYR A 18 -3.40 6.97 -6.76
CA TYR A 18 -4.68 6.70 -6.15
C TYR A 18 -5.81 7.46 -6.87
N LEU A 19 -5.55 8.72 -7.21
CA LEU A 19 -6.52 9.51 -7.97
C LEU A 19 -6.77 8.90 -9.35
N TYR A 20 -5.71 8.40 -9.98
CA TYR A 20 -5.82 7.74 -11.28
C TYR A 20 -6.80 6.55 -11.20
N TRP A 21 -6.63 5.69 -10.19
CA TRP A 21 -7.49 4.52 -10.06
C TRP A 21 -8.96 4.88 -9.87
N GLN A 22 -9.24 6.01 -9.27
CA GLN A 22 -10.63 6.42 -9.05
C GLN A 22 -11.39 6.65 -10.34
N THR A 23 -10.69 6.95 -11.43
CA THR A 23 -11.33 7.20 -12.71
C THR A 23 -11.15 6.08 -13.72
N GLN A 24 -10.27 5.11 -13.41
CA GLN A 24 -9.93 4.07 -14.38
C GLN A 24 -10.60 2.74 -14.11
N ASP A 25 -10.61 2.30 -12.86
CA ASP A 25 -11.05 0.94 -12.58
C ASP A 25 -11.53 0.83 -11.15
N LYS A 26 -12.84 0.83 -10.98
CA LYS A 26 -13.45 0.78 -9.65
C LYS A 26 -13.12 -0.51 -8.91
N LYS A 27 -12.99 -1.60 -9.63
CA LYS A 27 -12.68 -2.89 -9.01
C LYS A 27 -11.28 -2.87 -8.41
N THR A 28 -10.33 -2.33 -9.16
CA THR A 28 -8.96 -2.19 -8.66
C THR A 28 -8.91 -1.22 -7.50
N LEU A 29 -9.65 -0.14 -7.57
CA LEU A 29 -9.70 0.82 -6.47
C LEU A 29 -10.22 0.16 -5.19
N LYS A 30 -11.27 -0.64 -5.28
CA LYS A 30 -11.80 -1.35 -4.12
C LYS A 30 -10.75 -2.26 -3.50
N ARG A 31 -10.01 -2.96 -4.35
CA ARG A 31 -8.95 -3.83 -3.85
C ARG A 31 -7.86 -3.04 -3.17
N ILE A 32 -7.43 -1.93 -3.76
CA ILE A 32 -6.41 -1.07 -3.15
C ILE A 32 -6.89 -0.58 -1.80
N ASN A 33 -8.13 -0.12 -1.70
CA ASN A 33 -8.69 0.35 -0.43
C ASN A 33 -8.64 -0.74 0.62
N ARG A 34 -8.98 -1.97 0.24
CA ARG A 34 -8.94 -3.10 1.16
C ARG A 34 -7.52 -3.40 1.61
N LEU A 35 -6.56 -3.35 0.68
CA LEU A 35 -5.16 -3.60 1.02
C LEU A 35 -4.62 -2.53 1.97
N ILE A 36 -4.99 -1.28 1.76
CA ILE A 36 -4.56 -0.20 2.64
C ILE A 36 -5.11 -0.42 4.04
N ALA A 37 -6.40 -0.73 4.16
CA ALA A 37 -7.01 -0.98 5.45
C ALA A 37 -6.35 -2.15 6.17
N GLU A 38 -6.07 -3.22 5.42
CA GLU A 38 -5.40 -4.38 5.99
C GLU A 38 -3.98 -4.03 6.43
N THR A 39 -3.27 -3.24 5.64
CA THR A 39 -1.90 -2.83 5.97
C THR A 39 -1.86 -1.98 7.22
N GLN A 40 -2.86 -1.14 7.44
CA GLN A 40 -2.93 -0.34 8.66
C GLN A 40 -3.04 -1.20 9.90
N ARG A 41 -3.72 -2.35 9.78
CA ARG A 41 -3.90 -3.26 10.91
C ARG A 41 -2.75 -4.23 11.06
N SER A 42 -2.27 -4.78 9.97
CA SER A 42 -1.29 -5.88 9.96
C SER A 42 -0.25 -5.59 8.88
N PRO A 43 0.70 -4.70 9.13
CA PRO A 43 1.59 -4.23 8.06
C PRO A 43 2.49 -5.31 7.45
N PHE A 44 2.76 -6.37 8.17
CA PHE A 44 3.74 -7.36 7.71
C PHE A 44 3.15 -8.73 7.38
N THR A 45 1.86 -8.91 7.61
CA THR A 45 1.19 -10.20 7.39
C THR A 45 -0.16 -9.97 6.75
N GLY A 46 -0.77 -11.06 6.32
CA GLY A 46 -2.15 -11.00 5.83
C GLY A 46 -2.22 -11.16 4.32
N ILE A 47 -3.25 -10.57 3.73
CA ILE A 47 -3.61 -10.83 2.33
C ILE A 47 -2.62 -10.20 1.36
N ALA A 48 -2.62 -10.71 0.12
CA ALA A 48 -1.89 -10.14 -1.00
C ALA A 48 -0.37 -10.23 -0.86
N LYS A 49 0.10 -11.23 -0.13
CA LYS A 49 1.54 -11.57 -0.04
C LYS A 49 2.41 -10.39 0.31
N PRO A 50 2.26 -9.82 1.52
CA PRO A 50 3.17 -8.75 1.92
C PRO A 50 4.60 -9.28 1.99
N GLU A 51 5.52 -8.53 1.38
CA GLU A 51 6.92 -8.96 1.37
C GLU A 51 7.84 -7.75 1.39
N PRO A 52 8.99 -7.89 2.06
CA PRO A 52 9.97 -6.80 2.08
C PRO A 52 10.69 -6.70 0.75
N LEU A 53 11.00 -5.49 0.35
CA LEU A 53 11.77 -5.24 -0.86
C LEU A 53 13.25 -5.19 -0.52
N LYS A 54 14.09 -5.28 -1.56
CA LYS A 54 15.52 -5.46 -1.38
C LYS A 54 16.31 -4.37 -2.08
N GLU A 55 17.61 -4.36 -1.85
CA GLU A 55 18.58 -3.47 -2.49
C GLU A 55 18.21 -2.01 -2.23
N ASN A 56 18.11 -1.19 -3.26
CA ASN A 56 17.83 0.22 -3.07
C ASN A 56 16.41 0.51 -2.57
N LEU A 57 15.56 -0.52 -2.53
CA LEU A 57 14.21 -0.40 -1.97
C LEU A 57 14.11 -1.04 -0.59
N SER A 58 15.24 -1.36 0.01
CA SER A 58 15.29 -1.95 1.34
C SER A 58 14.60 -1.01 2.34
N GLY A 59 13.78 -1.59 3.19
CA GLY A 59 12.98 -0.82 4.15
C GLY A 59 11.55 -0.61 3.70
N PHE A 60 11.27 -0.88 2.44
CA PHE A 60 9.91 -0.81 1.92
C PHE A 60 9.32 -2.21 1.82
N TRP A 61 7.99 -2.26 1.79
CA TRP A 61 7.22 -3.49 1.66
C TRP A 61 6.27 -3.36 0.49
N SER A 62 5.82 -4.48 -0.04
CA SER A 62 4.81 -4.45 -1.10
C SER A 62 3.75 -5.51 -0.87
N ARG A 63 2.55 -5.22 -1.36
CA ARG A 63 1.47 -6.18 -1.48
C ARG A 63 1.00 -6.19 -2.92
N ARG A 64 0.58 -7.34 -3.38
CA ARG A 64 0.14 -7.48 -4.76
C ARG A 64 -1.27 -6.93 -4.93
N ILE A 65 -1.43 -5.97 -5.82
CA ILE A 65 -2.75 -5.49 -6.22
C ILE A 65 -3.32 -6.42 -7.29
N ASP A 66 -2.54 -6.65 -8.34
CA ASP A 66 -2.86 -7.61 -9.40
C ASP A 66 -1.56 -8.08 -10.02
N ASP A 67 -1.62 -8.72 -11.18
CA ASP A 67 -0.41 -9.26 -11.81
C ASP A 67 0.60 -8.20 -12.19
N THR A 68 0.16 -6.97 -12.37
CA THR A 68 1.02 -5.88 -12.84
C THR A 68 1.32 -4.87 -11.75
N ASN A 69 0.37 -4.61 -10.87
CA ASN A 69 0.45 -3.48 -9.95
C ASN A 69 0.68 -3.93 -8.52
N ARG A 70 1.44 -3.11 -7.77
CA ARG A 70 1.74 -3.38 -6.38
C ARG A 70 1.50 -2.14 -5.54
N LEU A 71 1.07 -2.39 -4.30
CA LEU A 71 1.01 -1.37 -3.26
C LEU A 71 2.35 -1.39 -2.55
N VAL A 72 3.12 -0.33 -2.67
CA VAL A 72 4.44 -0.21 -2.02
C VAL A 72 4.30 0.76 -0.86
N TYR A 73 4.80 0.35 0.29
CA TYR A 73 4.62 1.15 1.51
C TYR A 73 5.81 1.01 2.44
N ALA A 74 5.96 1.99 3.32
CA ALA A 74 6.92 1.96 4.41
C ALA A 74 6.15 2.00 5.72
N VAL A 75 6.72 1.34 6.74
CA VAL A 75 6.07 1.22 8.04
C VAL A 75 6.87 1.97 9.08
N ASP A 76 6.20 2.85 9.80
CA ASP A 76 6.78 3.56 10.92
C ASP A 76 6.01 3.19 12.18
N VAL A 77 6.44 3.71 13.30
CA VAL A 77 5.86 3.37 14.60
C VAL A 77 4.36 3.62 14.62
N ASP A 78 3.92 4.75 14.09
CA ASP A 78 2.51 5.12 14.14
C ASP A 78 1.94 5.43 12.77
N ALA A 79 2.63 5.10 11.69
CA ALA A 79 2.20 5.50 10.37
C ALA A 79 2.56 4.47 9.32
N ILE A 80 1.73 4.42 8.30
CA ILE A 80 2.02 3.70 7.05
C ILE A 80 2.16 4.76 5.98
N CYS A 81 3.30 4.79 5.32
CA CYS A 81 3.51 5.72 4.21
C CYS A 81 3.32 4.97 2.91
N ILE A 82 2.34 5.39 2.12
CA ILE A 82 2.09 4.79 0.81
C ILE A 82 3.05 5.43 -0.18
N ILE A 83 3.91 4.61 -0.75
CA ILE A 83 4.97 5.07 -1.67
C ILE A 83 4.46 5.08 -3.10
N SER A 84 3.72 4.05 -3.48
CA SER A 84 3.08 3.98 -4.80
C SER A 84 1.99 2.92 -4.76
N CYS A 85 1.04 3.01 -5.67
CA CYS A 85 0.00 1.99 -5.80
C CYS A 85 -0.32 1.73 -7.26
N SER A 86 0.69 1.73 -8.09
CA SER A 86 0.58 1.30 -9.47
C SER A 86 1.84 0.55 -9.83
N TYR A 87 1.94 0.13 -11.08
CA TYR A 87 3.11 -0.60 -11.55
C TYR A 87 4.36 0.27 -11.41
N HIS A 88 5.38 -0.22 -10.73
CA HIS A 88 6.58 0.57 -10.54
C HIS A 88 7.86 -0.20 -10.41
N TYR A 89 7.87 -1.47 -10.71
CA TYR A 89 9.13 -2.19 -10.79
C TYR A 89 8.88 -3.64 -11.12
#